data_9f00169b316606f79102de844a26961d
#
_entry.id   9f00169b316606f79102de844a26961d
#
_cell.length_a   1.000
_cell.length_b   1.000
_cell.length_c   1.000
_cell.angle_alpha   90.00
_cell.angle_beta   90.00
_cell.angle_gamma   90.00
#
_symmetry.space_group_name_H-M   'P 1'
#
loop_
_entity.id
_entity.type
_entity.pdbx_description
1 polymer ?
#
loop_
_entity_poly.entity_id
_entity_poly.type
_entity_poly.pdbx_seq_one_letter_code
_entity_poly.pdbx_strand_id
1 'polypeptide(L)'
;MSYFTRLLCTGILFGISQIGFTQIMTWTDNIPSALQPFQNNPQLLASYTQDTIFIYGHPAVKTSVPTLKSNPQPTVSFTSAAIIVPANTQQVAKTLTDFSHYVGLFPTLKSAKTIEQSGNIVQVKYKVSIPTPIPVLNFNEDVTLQHQIKPNSIASLVIDAPIPYGVGKLEWFALDEHRTLVTLTQWGDLNQPKGFILKKILNAIPEVKLGVPSTSNAFVLEALRTRFIGKNTAPLDGGQMPSPQLNATQLTKIAQLSQTSQQPVSFLHAPTSIMYTHGREAMRFSTTYQFY
;
A
#
# COMPACT_ATOMS: atom_id res chain seq x y z
N MET A 1 43.21 -42.80 -53.15
CA MET A 1 43.21 -42.78 -51.67
C MET A 1 42.78 -41.43 -51.19
N SER A 2 41.59 -41.37 -50.73
CA SER A 2 40.82 -40.13 -50.42
C SER A 2 40.97 -39.80 -48.95
N TYR A 3 41.38 -38.60 -48.59
CA TYR A 3 41.30 -38.08 -47.22
C TYR A 3 40.17 -37.12 -47.11
N PHE A 4 39.16 -37.53 -46.37
CA PHE A 4 38.02 -36.72 -45.97
C PHE A 4 38.43 -35.81 -44.82
N THR A 5 38.52 -34.53 -45.06
CA THR A 5 38.74 -33.51 -44.03
C THR A 5 37.36 -33.13 -43.46
N ARG A 6 37.08 -33.56 -42.23
CA ARG A 6 35.88 -33.12 -41.50
C ARG A 6 36.14 -31.74 -40.90
N LEU A 7 35.44 -30.74 -41.42
CA LEU A 7 35.38 -29.41 -40.83
C LEU A 7 34.33 -29.44 -39.69
N LEU A 8 34.82 -29.39 -38.45
CA LEU A 8 33.95 -29.17 -37.28
C LEU A 8 33.63 -27.69 -37.18
N CYS A 9 32.43 -27.30 -37.62
CA CYS A 9 31.87 -25.99 -37.29
C CYS A 9 31.36 -26.02 -35.86
N THR A 10 32.17 -25.54 -34.93
CA THR A 10 31.74 -25.28 -33.55
C THR A 10 30.89 -24.02 -33.53
N GLY A 11 29.59 -24.19 -33.64
CA GLY A 11 28.63 -23.09 -33.42
C GLY A 11 28.63 -22.69 -31.97
N ILE A 12 29.26 -21.58 -31.64
CA ILE A 12 29.11 -20.91 -30.34
C ILE A 12 27.73 -20.29 -30.34
N LEU A 13 26.75 -21.00 -29.75
CA LEU A 13 25.50 -20.44 -29.38
C LEU A 13 25.74 -19.45 -28.22
N PHE A 14 25.93 -18.18 -28.57
CA PHE A 14 25.72 -17.09 -27.61
C PHE A 14 24.27 -17.14 -27.19
N GLY A 15 24.01 -17.77 -26.04
CA GLY A 15 22.78 -17.60 -25.30
C GLY A 15 22.70 -16.15 -24.88
N ILE A 16 22.06 -15.32 -25.70
CA ILE A 16 21.59 -14.00 -25.27
C ILE A 16 20.55 -14.29 -24.21
N SER A 17 20.99 -14.30 -22.94
CA SER A 17 20.08 -14.16 -21.83
C SER A 17 19.35 -12.84 -22.08
N GLN A 18 18.10 -12.91 -22.51
CA GLN A 18 17.21 -11.77 -22.52
C GLN A 18 17.13 -11.31 -21.07
N ILE A 19 17.95 -10.32 -20.73
CA ILE A 19 17.73 -9.49 -19.56
C ILE A 19 16.40 -8.82 -19.90
N GLY A 20 15.33 -9.36 -19.36
CA GLY A 20 14.00 -8.78 -19.52
C GLY A 20 14.05 -7.39 -18.90
N PHE A 21 14.30 -6.38 -19.71
CA PHE A 21 14.05 -5.01 -19.33
C PHE A 21 12.55 -4.93 -19.05
N THR A 22 12.20 -4.70 -17.82
CA THR A 22 10.82 -4.37 -17.44
C THR A 22 10.54 -3.00 -18.02
N GLN A 23 9.94 -2.96 -19.20
CA GLN A 23 9.62 -1.73 -19.88
C GLN A 23 8.65 -0.89 -19.02
N ILE A 24 8.96 0.39 -18.84
CA ILE A 24 8.04 1.35 -18.23
C ILE A 24 6.71 1.29 -18.98
N MET A 25 5.64 1.01 -18.24
CA MET A 25 4.30 0.94 -18.80
C MET A 25 3.69 2.34 -18.92
N THR A 26 3.12 2.63 -20.09
CA THR A 26 2.28 3.81 -20.25
C THR A 26 1.00 3.62 -19.43
N TRP A 27 0.81 4.50 -18.44
CA TRP A 27 -0.32 4.43 -17.52
C TRP A 27 -0.79 5.83 -17.12
N THR A 28 -2.09 6.04 -17.17
CA THR A 28 -2.72 7.25 -16.67
C THR A 28 -3.39 6.95 -15.33
N ASP A 29 -2.90 7.60 -14.27
CA ASP A 29 -3.47 7.53 -12.94
C ASP A 29 -4.85 8.22 -12.92
N ASN A 30 -5.91 7.43 -12.69
CA ASN A 30 -7.28 7.87 -12.45
C ASN A 30 -7.82 7.36 -11.10
N ILE A 31 -6.93 7.12 -10.14
CA ILE A 31 -7.27 6.77 -8.76
C ILE A 31 -7.93 8.01 -8.11
N PRO A 32 -9.09 7.86 -7.44
CA PRO A 32 -9.72 8.99 -6.77
C PRO A 32 -8.80 9.58 -5.70
N SER A 33 -8.85 10.90 -5.53
CA SER A 33 -8.20 11.52 -4.37
C SER A 33 -8.93 11.13 -3.09
N ALA A 34 -8.17 10.88 -2.03
CA ALA A 34 -8.72 10.67 -0.69
C ALA A 34 -9.59 11.85 -0.24
N LEU A 35 -9.31 13.07 -0.71
CA LEU A 35 -10.08 14.25 -0.36
C LEU A 35 -11.44 14.36 -1.05
N GLN A 36 -11.69 13.58 -2.11
CA GLN A 36 -12.91 13.70 -2.90
C GLN A 36 -14.21 13.65 -2.06
N PRO A 37 -14.39 12.71 -1.11
CA PRO A 37 -15.59 12.70 -0.26
C PRO A 37 -15.69 13.90 0.70
N PHE A 38 -14.62 14.64 0.89
CA PHE A 38 -14.47 15.76 1.82
C PHE A 38 -14.32 17.10 1.08
N GLN A 39 -14.98 17.24 -0.08
CA GLN A 39 -14.99 18.49 -0.89
C GLN A 39 -13.59 18.96 -1.27
N ASN A 40 -12.64 18.04 -1.43
CA ASN A 40 -11.22 18.29 -1.67
C ASN A 40 -10.57 19.21 -0.61
N ASN A 41 -11.07 19.18 0.62
CA ASN A 41 -10.60 20.00 1.73
C ASN A 41 -9.78 19.15 2.73
N PRO A 42 -8.44 19.34 2.83
CA PRO A 42 -7.60 18.61 3.75
C PRO A 42 -7.95 18.85 5.23
N GLN A 43 -8.34 20.08 5.60
CA GLN A 43 -8.71 20.41 6.97
C GLN A 43 -9.99 19.67 7.38
N LEU A 44 -10.95 19.52 6.46
CA LEU A 44 -12.15 18.77 6.70
C LEU A 44 -11.84 17.29 6.94
N LEU A 45 -11.02 16.64 6.09
CA LEU A 45 -10.61 15.25 6.32
C LEU A 45 -9.81 15.11 7.62
N ALA A 46 -8.91 16.05 7.92
CA ALA A 46 -8.13 16.05 9.15
C ALA A 46 -9.03 16.09 10.42
N SER A 47 -10.16 16.77 10.36
CA SER A 47 -11.10 16.85 11.49
C SER A 47 -11.73 15.49 11.85
N TYR A 48 -11.80 14.56 10.89
CA TYR A 48 -12.22 13.17 11.13
C TYR A 48 -11.07 12.30 11.61
N THR A 49 -9.87 12.53 11.06
CA THR A 49 -8.69 11.71 11.34
C THR A 49 -8.24 11.83 12.79
N GLN A 50 -8.18 13.05 13.34
CA GLN A 50 -7.70 13.31 14.71
C GLN A 50 -6.37 12.57 14.98
N ASP A 51 -6.29 11.83 16.10
CA ASP A 51 -5.11 11.02 16.47
C ASP A 51 -5.21 9.56 16.01
N THR A 52 -6.17 9.26 15.10
CA THR A 52 -6.42 7.89 14.62
C THR A 52 -5.92 7.70 13.19
N ILE A 53 -5.94 6.46 12.74
CA ILE A 53 -5.93 6.12 11.32
C ILE A 53 -7.40 6.03 10.89
N PHE A 54 -7.85 7.00 10.13
CA PHE A 54 -9.23 7.04 9.63
C PHE A 54 -9.32 6.32 8.28
N ILE A 55 -10.19 5.30 8.20
CA ILE A 55 -10.33 4.44 7.01
C ILE A 55 -11.76 4.49 6.50
N TYR A 56 -11.90 4.65 5.18
CA TYR A 56 -13.19 4.75 4.51
C TYR A 56 -13.12 4.28 3.06
N GLY A 57 -14.27 3.89 2.51
CA GLY A 57 -14.40 3.46 1.13
C GLY A 57 -14.81 4.60 0.18
N HIS A 58 -14.55 4.39 -1.10
CA HIS A 58 -15.05 5.22 -2.20
C HIS A 58 -16.14 4.48 -2.97
N PRO A 59 -17.10 5.20 -3.56
CA PRO A 59 -17.99 4.60 -4.57
C PRO A 59 -17.19 3.93 -5.68
N ALA A 60 -17.75 2.90 -6.28
CA ALA A 60 -17.11 2.21 -7.38
C ALA A 60 -16.88 3.13 -8.58
N VAL A 61 -15.67 3.15 -9.12
CA VAL A 61 -15.27 3.97 -10.26
C VAL A 61 -14.48 3.14 -11.27
N LYS A 62 -14.54 3.51 -12.54
CA LYS A 62 -13.64 2.97 -13.56
C LYS A 62 -12.21 3.39 -13.26
N THR A 63 -11.29 2.42 -13.26
CA THR A 63 -9.86 2.70 -13.04
C THR A 63 -9.01 2.01 -14.10
N SER A 64 -7.80 2.55 -14.36
CA SER A 64 -6.86 1.99 -15.32
C SER A 64 -5.92 1.01 -14.62
N VAL A 65 -5.94 -0.26 -15.01
CA VAL A 65 -5.04 -1.32 -14.54
C VAL A 65 -4.49 -2.07 -15.76
N PRO A 66 -3.52 -1.48 -16.48
CA PRO A 66 -3.03 -2.03 -17.75
C PRO A 66 -2.41 -3.43 -17.64
N THR A 67 -2.00 -3.84 -16.44
CA THR A 67 -1.52 -5.19 -16.16
C THR A 67 -2.64 -6.23 -16.20
N LEU A 68 -3.89 -5.85 -15.96
CA LEU A 68 -5.07 -6.72 -16.03
C LEU A 68 -5.59 -6.79 -17.48
N LYS A 69 -4.95 -7.60 -18.30
CA LYS A 69 -5.21 -7.68 -19.75
C LYS A 69 -6.65 -8.06 -20.11
N SER A 70 -7.32 -8.86 -19.28
CA SER A 70 -8.71 -9.28 -19.50
C SER A 70 -9.73 -8.14 -19.34
N ASN A 71 -9.40 -7.16 -18.49
CA ASN A 71 -10.22 -5.96 -18.28
C ASN A 71 -9.32 -4.81 -17.80
N PRO A 72 -8.66 -4.07 -18.70
CA PRO A 72 -7.70 -3.02 -18.31
C PRO A 72 -8.37 -1.78 -17.69
N GLN A 73 -9.69 -1.72 -17.67
CA GLN A 73 -10.47 -0.65 -17.05
C GLN A 73 -11.60 -1.21 -16.16
N PRO A 74 -11.27 -1.92 -15.07
CA PRO A 74 -12.30 -2.44 -14.19
C PRO A 74 -13.02 -1.32 -13.44
N THR A 75 -14.28 -1.58 -13.06
CA THR A 75 -15.00 -0.75 -12.09
C THR A 75 -14.77 -1.31 -10.71
N VAL A 76 -14.16 -0.52 -9.83
CA VAL A 76 -13.69 -0.98 -8.52
C VAL A 76 -13.96 0.05 -7.42
N SER A 77 -14.14 -0.44 -6.21
CA SER A 77 -14.23 0.41 -5.01
C SER A 77 -12.86 0.52 -4.34
N PHE A 78 -12.41 1.74 -4.14
CA PHE A 78 -11.16 2.02 -3.45
C PHE A 78 -11.37 2.13 -1.94
N THR A 79 -10.33 1.79 -1.19
CA THR A 79 -10.26 2.08 0.24
C THR A 79 -9.19 3.14 0.46
N SER A 80 -9.54 4.20 1.20
CA SER A 80 -8.61 5.22 1.66
C SER A 80 -8.35 5.10 3.14
N ALA A 81 -7.12 5.43 3.53
CA ALA A 81 -6.78 5.71 4.92
C ALA A 81 -6.09 7.06 5.02
N ALA A 82 -6.25 7.72 6.16
CA ALA A 82 -5.68 9.03 6.45
C ALA A 82 -5.04 9.06 7.84
N ILE A 83 -3.90 9.75 7.94
CA ILE A 83 -3.23 10.08 9.22
C ILE A 83 -2.75 11.53 9.20
N ILE A 84 -2.51 12.07 10.39
CA ILE A 84 -1.79 13.33 10.57
C ILE A 84 -0.39 13.01 11.06
N VAL A 85 0.63 13.56 10.43
CA VAL A 85 2.03 13.44 10.86
C VAL A 85 2.57 14.80 11.30
N PRO A 86 3.35 14.87 12.41
CA PRO A 86 3.95 16.11 12.93
C PRO A 86 5.24 16.45 12.15
N ALA A 87 5.08 16.71 10.87
CA ALA A 87 6.17 17.10 9.98
C ALA A 87 5.60 17.96 8.85
N ASN A 88 6.40 18.86 8.32
CA ASN A 88 5.99 19.65 7.16
C ASN A 88 5.98 18.80 5.87
N THR A 89 5.28 19.29 4.85
CA THR A 89 5.10 18.56 3.58
C THR A 89 6.42 18.25 2.86
N GLN A 90 7.44 19.07 3.03
CA GLN A 90 8.75 18.88 2.41
C GLN A 90 9.47 17.65 3.01
N GLN A 91 9.43 17.51 4.33
CA GLN A 91 9.99 16.35 5.04
C GLN A 91 9.23 15.07 4.67
N VAL A 92 7.91 15.15 4.62
CA VAL A 92 7.05 14.02 4.21
C VAL A 92 7.35 13.63 2.75
N ALA A 93 7.36 14.59 1.83
CA ALA A 93 7.66 14.35 0.42
C ALA A 93 9.03 13.67 0.25
N LYS A 94 10.08 14.19 0.92
CA LYS A 94 11.42 13.63 0.89
C LYS A 94 11.42 12.17 1.38
N THR A 95 10.71 11.87 2.46
CA THR A 95 10.62 10.51 3.01
C THR A 95 9.89 9.57 2.04
N LEU A 96 8.80 10.03 1.43
CA LEU A 96 7.96 9.22 0.54
C LEU A 96 8.57 9.01 -0.85
N THR A 97 9.43 9.91 -1.32
CA THR A 97 10.06 9.78 -2.64
C THR A 97 11.42 9.07 -2.59
N ASP A 98 11.95 8.80 -1.41
CA ASP A 98 13.21 8.08 -1.23
C ASP A 98 12.97 6.59 -1.06
N PHE A 99 12.69 5.92 -2.17
CA PHE A 99 12.38 4.47 -2.20
C PHE A 99 13.53 3.60 -1.66
N SER A 100 14.78 4.06 -1.74
CA SER A 100 15.94 3.32 -1.26
C SER A 100 15.95 3.14 0.27
N HIS A 101 15.36 4.09 0.99
CA HIS A 101 15.24 4.09 2.45
C HIS A 101 13.94 3.45 2.98
N TYR A 102 13.11 2.92 2.10
CA TYR A 102 11.88 2.22 2.51
C TYR A 102 12.15 0.99 3.39
N VAL A 103 13.31 0.34 3.24
CA VAL A 103 13.70 -0.82 4.08
C VAL A 103 13.75 -0.44 5.58
N GLY A 104 14.18 0.76 5.92
CA GLY A 104 14.19 1.26 7.31
C GLY A 104 12.86 1.85 7.75
N LEU A 105 11.99 2.19 6.79
CA LEU A 105 10.69 2.79 7.06
C LEU A 105 9.60 1.72 7.27
N PHE A 106 9.57 0.69 6.43
CA PHE A 106 8.57 -0.38 6.49
C PHE A 106 9.20 -1.68 7.01
N PRO A 107 8.81 -2.15 8.22
CA PRO A 107 9.43 -3.32 8.86
C PRO A 107 9.35 -4.62 8.05
N THR A 108 8.36 -4.73 7.19
CA THR A 108 8.17 -5.91 6.32
C THR A 108 9.07 -5.91 5.10
N LEU A 109 9.70 -4.78 4.74
CA LEU A 109 10.59 -4.71 3.59
C LEU A 109 12.00 -5.20 3.94
N LYS A 110 12.51 -6.13 3.15
CA LYS A 110 13.88 -6.66 3.26
C LYS A 110 14.83 -6.02 2.25
N SER A 111 14.32 -5.59 1.10
CA SER A 111 15.09 -4.81 0.14
C SER A 111 14.16 -3.92 -0.70
N ALA A 112 14.71 -2.82 -1.20
CA ALA A 112 14.10 -1.94 -2.18
C ALA A 112 15.17 -1.56 -3.20
N LYS A 113 14.95 -1.87 -4.48
CA LYS A 113 15.90 -1.61 -5.56
C LYS A 113 15.22 -0.95 -6.73
N THR A 114 15.63 0.25 -7.06
CA THR A 114 15.25 0.89 -8.32
C THR A 114 15.81 0.08 -9.47
N ILE A 115 14.95 -0.36 -10.37
CA ILE A 115 15.31 -1.17 -11.54
C ILE A 115 15.26 -0.37 -12.83
N GLU A 116 14.39 0.67 -12.88
CA GLU A 116 14.29 1.56 -14.03
C GLU A 116 13.77 2.94 -13.58
N GLN A 117 14.20 4.00 -14.27
CA GLN A 117 13.71 5.37 -14.03
C GLN A 117 13.70 6.16 -15.34
N SER A 118 12.59 6.88 -15.59
CA SER A 118 12.44 7.80 -16.70
C SER A 118 11.59 8.99 -16.27
N GLY A 119 12.20 10.17 -16.20
CA GLY A 119 11.56 11.36 -15.69
C GLY A 119 11.00 11.17 -14.27
N ASN A 120 9.71 11.35 -14.12
CA ASN A 120 8.99 11.19 -12.85
C ASN A 120 8.44 9.77 -12.63
N ILE A 121 8.78 8.81 -13.48
CA ILE A 121 8.37 7.42 -13.37
C ILE A 121 9.56 6.60 -12.89
N VAL A 122 9.35 5.82 -11.82
CA VAL A 122 10.37 4.96 -11.21
C VAL A 122 9.79 3.56 -11.01
N GLN A 123 10.48 2.54 -11.51
CA GLN A 123 10.16 1.15 -11.17
C GLN A 123 11.07 0.67 -10.05
N VAL A 124 10.44 0.14 -9.00
CA VAL A 124 11.14 -0.36 -7.82
C VAL A 124 10.74 -1.80 -7.57
N LYS A 125 11.76 -2.66 -7.42
CA LYS A 125 11.59 -4.04 -6.96
C LYS A 125 11.81 -4.10 -5.46
N TYR A 126 10.79 -4.56 -4.75
CA TYR A 126 10.80 -4.78 -3.31
C TYR A 126 10.86 -6.27 -3.00
N LYS A 127 11.55 -6.62 -1.93
CA LYS A 127 11.43 -7.93 -1.28
C LYS A 127 10.65 -7.75 0.01
N VAL A 128 9.46 -8.33 0.07
CA VAL A 128 8.52 -8.19 1.20
C VAL A 128 8.51 -9.48 2.00
N SER A 129 8.67 -9.39 3.31
CA SER A 129 8.47 -10.51 4.23
C SER A 129 7.03 -10.49 4.73
N ILE A 130 6.27 -11.51 4.37
CA ILE A 130 4.88 -11.66 4.83
C ILE A 130 4.91 -12.47 6.13
N PRO A 131 4.60 -11.85 7.29
CA PRO A 131 4.52 -12.58 8.54
C PRO A 131 3.31 -13.53 8.48
N THR A 132 3.54 -14.80 8.77
CA THR A 132 2.46 -15.77 8.90
C THR A 132 2.31 -16.21 10.35
N PRO A 133 1.10 -16.62 10.75
CA PRO A 133 0.89 -17.18 12.10
C PRO A 133 1.67 -18.48 12.34
N ILE A 134 2.17 -19.12 11.29
CA ILE A 134 2.93 -20.38 11.39
C ILE A 134 4.42 -20.05 11.47
N PRO A 135 5.11 -20.31 12.60
CA PRO A 135 6.47 -19.83 12.87
C PRO A 135 7.54 -20.25 11.86
N VAL A 136 7.32 -21.35 11.14
CA VAL A 136 8.31 -21.97 10.23
C VAL A 136 8.24 -21.41 8.81
N LEU A 137 7.16 -20.71 8.45
CA LEU A 137 6.91 -20.27 7.08
C LEU A 137 7.11 -18.75 6.94
N ASN A 138 8.34 -18.31 6.75
CA ASN A 138 8.63 -16.94 6.27
C ASN A 138 8.45 -16.92 4.76
N PHE A 139 7.40 -16.27 4.28
CA PHE A 139 7.29 -16.00 2.84
C PHE A 139 7.96 -14.67 2.55
N ASN A 140 9.02 -14.75 1.73
CA ASN A 140 9.58 -13.55 1.12
C ASN A 140 9.04 -13.51 -0.30
N GLU A 141 8.34 -12.45 -0.63
CA GLU A 141 7.76 -12.25 -1.95
C GLU A 141 8.42 -11.07 -2.64
N ASP A 142 8.66 -11.23 -3.92
CA ASP A 142 9.10 -10.15 -4.77
C ASP A 142 7.88 -9.35 -5.24
N VAL A 143 7.95 -8.03 -5.09
CA VAL A 143 6.92 -7.09 -5.54
C VAL A 143 7.57 -6.03 -6.41
N THR A 144 7.10 -5.86 -7.62
CA THR A 144 7.56 -4.78 -8.51
C THR A 144 6.43 -3.78 -8.69
N LEU A 145 6.71 -2.53 -8.32
CA LEU A 145 5.80 -1.42 -8.50
C LEU A 145 6.39 -0.39 -9.46
N GLN A 146 5.54 0.19 -10.31
CA GLN A 146 5.85 1.40 -11.04
C GLN A 146 5.21 2.58 -10.31
N HIS A 147 6.03 3.55 -9.93
CA HIS A 147 5.63 4.76 -9.26
C HIS A 147 5.66 5.93 -10.23
N GLN A 148 4.62 6.75 -10.22
CA GLN A 148 4.57 8.04 -10.90
C GLN A 148 4.55 9.15 -9.86
N ILE A 149 5.64 9.91 -9.77
CA ILE A 149 5.84 10.96 -8.78
C ILE A 149 5.25 12.26 -9.31
N LYS A 150 4.42 12.92 -8.49
CA LYS A 150 3.84 14.24 -8.73
C LYS A 150 4.16 15.15 -7.55
N PRO A 151 3.94 16.48 -7.61
CA PRO A 151 4.37 17.40 -6.56
C PRO A 151 3.92 17.05 -5.14
N ASN A 152 2.72 16.50 -4.98
CA ASN A 152 2.15 16.14 -3.67
C ASN A 152 1.52 14.73 -3.65
N SER A 153 1.93 13.87 -4.58
CA SER A 153 1.42 12.51 -4.64
C SER A 153 2.37 11.54 -5.34
N ILE A 154 2.20 10.26 -5.05
CA ILE A 154 2.81 9.15 -5.77
C ILE A 154 1.70 8.18 -6.15
N ALA A 155 1.44 8.05 -7.44
CA ALA A 155 0.57 7.00 -7.95
C ALA A 155 1.41 5.74 -8.23
N SER A 156 0.89 4.57 -7.87
CA SER A 156 1.59 3.29 -7.97
C SER A 156 0.76 2.26 -8.71
N LEU A 157 1.40 1.57 -9.66
CA LEU A 157 0.84 0.46 -10.40
C LEU A 157 1.62 -0.81 -10.05
N VAL A 158 0.91 -1.88 -9.74
CA VAL A 158 1.52 -3.20 -9.56
C VAL A 158 1.93 -3.76 -10.92
N ILE A 159 3.23 -4.00 -11.10
CA ILE A 159 3.79 -4.65 -12.29
C ILE A 159 3.86 -6.16 -12.07
N ASP A 160 4.35 -6.57 -10.90
CA ASP A 160 4.38 -7.97 -10.49
C ASP A 160 4.31 -8.08 -8.97
N ALA A 161 3.44 -8.96 -8.48
CA ALA A 161 3.25 -9.22 -7.04
C ALA A 161 2.43 -10.50 -6.83
N PRO A 162 2.36 -11.04 -5.60
CA PRO A 162 1.44 -12.10 -5.23
C PRO A 162 -0.04 -11.74 -5.45
N ILE A 163 -0.39 -10.46 -5.29
CA ILE A 163 -1.65 -9.86 -5.75
C ILE A 163 -1.30 -9.01 -6.97
N PRO A 164 -1.41 -9.59 -8.19
CA PRO A 164 -0.74 -9.06 -9.38
C PRO A 164 -1.43 -7.84 -9.98
N TYR A 165 -2.67 -7.57 -9.60
CA TYR A 165 -3.44 -6.47 -10.15
C TYR A 165 -3.83 -5.51 -9.04
N GLY A 166 -3.30 -4.32 -9.11
CA GLY A 166 -3.55 -3.31 -8.09
C GLY A 166 -2.98 -1.95 -8.48
N VAL A 167 -3.58 -0.94 -7.90
CA VAL A 167 -3.16 0.46 -8.02
C VAL A 167 -3.35 1.17 -6.69
N GLY A 168 -2.50 2.16 -6.41
CA GLY A 168 -2.58 2.96 -5.20
C GLY A 168 -2.07 4.37 -5.41
N LYS A 169 -2.49 5.28 -4.55
CA LYS A 169 -2.05 6.68 -4.54
C LYS A 169 -1.79 7.13 -3.11
N LEU A 170 -0.55 7.51 -2.84
CA LEU A 170 -0.16 8.28 -1.67
C LEU A 170 -0.31 9.77 -2.00
N GLU A 171 -0.95 10.52 -1.10
CA GLU A 171 -1.07 11.98 -1.22
C GLU A 171 -0.70 12.63 0.10
N TRP A 172 -0.17 13.86 0.07
CA TRP A 172 0.16 14.63 1.27
C TRP A 172 -0.20 16.10 1.11
N PHE A 173 -0.81 16.65 2.17
CA PHE A 173 -1.39 17.97 2.16
C PHE A 173 -0.98 18.73 3.41
N ALA A 174 -0.52 19.99 3.26
CA ALA A 174 -0.22 20.84 4.40
C ALA A 174 -1.50 21.12 5.20
N LEU A 175 -1.46 20.89 6.51
CA LEU A 175 -2.46 21.40 7.45
C LEU A 175 -2.00 22.72 8.03
N ASP A 176 -0.72 22.82 8.34
CA ASP A 176 0.01 24.02 8.78
C ASP A 176 1.51 23.83 8.53
N GLU A 177 2.35 24.68 9.10
CA GLU A 177 3.82 24.64 8.93
C GLU A 177 4.47 23.39 9.55
N HIS A 178 3.81 22.73 10.48
CA HIS A 178 4.34 21.61 11.27
C HIS A 178 3.59 20.29 11.10
N ARG A 179 2.43 20.30 10.45
CA ARG A 179 1.60 19.11 10.29
C ARG A 179 1.18 18.89 8.84
N THR A 180 1.24 17.62 8.46
CA THR A 180 0.83 17.15 7.14
C THR A 180 -0.22 16.06 7.30
N LEU A 181 -1.31 16.18 6.56
CA LEU A 181 -2.25 15.08 6.33
C LEU A 181 -1.66 14.17 5.24
N VAL A 182 -1.49 12.90 5.55
CA VAL A 182 -1.04 11.89 4.60
C VAL A 182 -2.14 10.88 4.37
N THR A 183 -2.41 10.54 3.13
CA THR A 183 -3.45 9.60 2.75
C THR A 183 -2.91 8.53 1.81
N LEU A 184 -3.48 7.33 1.91
CA LEU A 184 -3.24 6.24 0.97
C LEU A 184 -4.57 5.71 0.48
N THR A 185 -4.82 5.82 -0.82
CA THR A 185 -5.96 5.26 -1.53
C THR A 185 -5.49 4.09 -2.37
N GLN A 186 -6.05 2.90 -2.20
CA GLN A 186 -5.62 1.74 -2.98
C GLN A 186 -6.76 0.76 -3.27
N TRP A 187 -6.54 -0.02 -4.31
CA TRP A 187 -7.30 -1.20 -4.68
C TRP A 187 -6.37 -2.30 -5.18
N GLY A 188 -6.72 -3.57 -4.87
CA GLY A 188 -6.04 -4.74 -5.41
C GLY A 188 -7.03 -5.89 -5.64
N ASP A 189 -6.85 -6.65 -6.72
CA ASP A 189 -7.70 -7.80 -7.03
C ASP A 189 -7.31 -9.02 -6.20
N LEU A 190 -8.00 -9.21 -5.09
CA LEU A 190 -7.82 -10.34 -4.18
C LEU A 190 -8.46 -11.65 -4.70
N ASN A 191 -9.16 -11.61 -5.83
CA ASN A 191 -9.76 -12.80 -6.42
C ASN A 191 -8.81 -13.54 -7.36
N GLN A 192 -7.74 -12.90 -7.79
CA GLN A 192 -6.75 -13.44 -8.71
C GLN A 192 -5.33 -13.48 -8.09
N PRO A 193 -5.14 -14.07 -6.90
CA PRO A 193 -3.82 -14.14 -6.29
C PRO A 193 -2.92 -15.10 -7.07
N LYS A 194 -1.63 -14.74 -7.18
CA LYS A 194 -0.59 -15.67 -7.63
C LYS A 194 -0.19 -16.58 -6.48
N GLY A 195 0.17 -17.79 -6.82
CA GLY A 195 0.66 -18.76 -5.86
C GLY A 195 -0.44 -19.54 -5.12
N PHE A 196 -0.13 -20.80 -4.88
CA PHE A 196 -1.07 -21.77 -4.33
C PHE A 196 -1.47 -21.50 -2.88
N ILE A 197 -0.52 -21.02 -2.06
CA ILE A 197 -0.73 -20.84 -0.62
C ILE A 197 -1.64 -19.64 -0.39
N LEU A 198 -1.35 -18.48 -1.01
CA LEU A 198 -2.18 -17.29 -0.88
C LEU A 198 -3.61 -17.53 -1.37
N LYS A 199 -3.74 -18.26 -2.50
CA LYS A 199 -5.05 -18.66 -3.02
C LYS A 199 -5.82 -19.54 -2.03
N LYS A 200 -5.16 -20.49 -1.37
CA LYS A 200 -5.79 -21.31 -0.33
C LYS A 200 -6.23 -20.49 0.87
N ILE A 201 -5.39 -19.56 1.36
CA ILE A 201 -5.73 -18.70 2.50
C ILE A 201 -6.95 -17.84 2.18
N LEU A 202 -6.94 -17.15 1.03
CA LEU A 202 -8.03 -16.27 0.62
C LEU A 202 -9.34 -17.00 0.30
N ASN A 203 -9.26 -18.27 -0.06
CA ASN A 203 -10.46 -19.11 -0.27
C ASN A 203 -10.98 -19.76 1.01
N ALA A 204 -10.08 -20.10 1.95
CA ALA A 204 -10.46 -20.71 3.22
C ALA A 204 -11.06 -19.69 4.22
N ILE A 205 -10.66 -18.42 4.12
CA ILE A 205 -11.10 -17.35 5.01
C ILE A 205 -11.52 -16.14 4.14
N PRO A 206 -12.73 -16.16 3.55
CA PRO A 206 -13.20 -15.09 2.65
C PRO A 206 -13.22 -13.71 3.31
N GLU A 207 -13.42 -13.64 4.63
CA GLU A 207 -13.46 -12.41 5.43
C GLU A 207 -12.11 -11.66 5.39
N VAL A 208 -11.00 -12.36 5.17
CA VAL A 208 -9.68 -11.76 5.00
C VAL A 208 -9.68 -10.77 3.82
N LYS A 209 -10.45 -11.05 2.76
CA LYS A 209 -10.57 -10.16 1.60
C LYS A 209 -11.15 -8.79 1.96
N LEU A 210 -12.02 -8.74 2.96
CA LEU A 210 -12.62 -7.48 3.43
C LEU A 210 -11.65 -6.65 4.27
N GLY A 211 -10.81 -7.32 5.06
CA GLY A 211 -9.88 -6.65 5.97
C GLY A 211 -8.53 -6.26 5.36
N VAL A 212 -8.07 -6.96 4.32
CA VAL A 212 -6.72 -6.75 3.73
C VAL A 212 -6.49 -5.32 3.25
N PRO A 213 -7.39 -4.66 2.49
CA PRO A 213 -7.13 -3.30 2.03
C PRO A 213 -6.99 -2.30 3.19
N SER A 214 -7.88 -2.37 4.18
CA SER A 214 -7.86 -1.50 5.35
C SER A 214 -6.60 -1.71 6.19
N THR A 215 -6.26 -2.96 6.46
CA THR A 215 -5.07 -3.33 7.25
C THR A 215 -3.78 -2.92 6.53
N SER A 216 -3.70 -3.16 5.23
CA SER A 216 -2.54 -2.77 4.41
C SER A 216 -2.31 -1.25 4.43
N ASN A 217 -3.38 -0.47 4.25
CA ASN A 217 -3.33 0.99 4.32
C ASN A 217 -2.87 1.47 5.71
N ALA A 218 -3.44 0.89 6.77
CA ALA A 218 -3.10 1.24 8.14
C ALA A 218 -1.63 0.95 8.45
N PHE A 219 -1.09 -0.19 8.00
CA PHE A 219 0.33 -0.53 8.18
C PHE A 219 1.27 0.47 7.54
N VAL A 220 1.00 0.84 6.29
CA VAL A 220 1.84 1.78 5.55
C VAL A 220 1.84 3.15 6.23
N LEU A 221 0.66 3.65 6.58
CA LEU A 221 0.55 4.99 7.17
C LEU A 221 1.10 5.05 8.59
N GLU A 222 0.89 4.00 9.40
CA GLU A 222 1.45 3.96 10.76
C GLU A 222 2.98 3.86 10.76
N ALA A 223 3.57 3.10 9.85
CA ALA A 223 5.00 3.05 9.69
C ALA A 223 5.58 4.44 9.35
N LEU A 224 4.90 5.18 8.48
CA LEU A 224 5.26 6.56 8.17
C LEU A 224 5.13 7.47 9.39
N ARG A 225 4.01 7.42 10.12
CA ARG A 225 3.79 8.22 11.32
C ARG A 225 4.86 7.96 12.38
N THR A 226 5.17 6.69 12.63
CA THR A 226 6.20 6.27 13.59
C THR A 226 7.58 6.84 13.24
N ARG A 227 7.88 7.05 11.97
CA ARG A 227 9.12 7.70 11.53
C ARG A 227 9.28 9.11 12.07
N PHE A 228 8.18 9.85 12.20
CA PHE A 228 8.19 11.26 12.63
C PHE A 228 7.93 11.43 14.13
N ILE A 229 7.18 10.53 14.75
CA ILE A 229 6.82 10.61 16.20
C ILE A 229 7.76 9.77 17.05
N GLY A 230 8.44 8.78 16.47
CA GLY A 230 9.11 7.72 17.20
C GLY A 230 8.17 6.55 17.53
N LYS A 231 8.71 5.50 18.14
CA LYS A 231 7.91 4.34 18.55
C LYS A 231 6.91 4.76 19.62
N ASN A 232 5.66 4.47 19.38
CA ASN A 232 4.64 4.64 20.41
C ASN A 232 4.87 3.60 21.52
N THR A 233 5.21 4.07 22.72
CA THR A 233 5.47 3.24 23.90
C THR A 233 4.26 3.13 24.83
N ALA A 234 3.04 3.44 24.32
CA ALA A 234 1.84 3.31 25.14
C ALA A 234 1.70 1.88 25.69
N PRO A 235 1.36 1.72 26.96
CA PRO A 235 1.32 0.43 27.60
C PRO A 235 0.25 -0.48 27.01
N LEU A 236 0.52 -1.80 27.02
CA LEU A 236 -0.39 -2.86 26.54
C LEU A 236 -1.55 -3.15 27.51
N ASP A 237 -1.62 -2.47 28.63
CA ASP A 237 -2.52 -2.75 29.74
C ASP A 237 -3.99 -2.38 29.54
N GLY A 238 -4.39 -2.19 28.29
CA GLY A 238 -5.79 -2.07 27.92
C GLY A 238 -6.47 -0.78 28.36
N GLY A 239 -5.69 0.27 28.63
CA GLY A 239 -6.25 1.61 28.78
C GLY A 239 -7.15 1.91 27.60
N GLN A 240 -8.43 2.20 27.86
CA GLN A 240 -9.37 2.55 26.80
C GLN A 240 -8.86 3.82 26.11
N MET A 241 -8.43 3.66 24.87
CA MET A 241 -8.13 4.82 24.03
C MET A 241 -9.45 5.58 23.80
N PRO A 242 -9.45 6.92 23.90
CA PRO A 242 -10.65 7.68 23.72
C PRO A 242 -11.21 7.47 22.31
N SER A 243 -12.53 7.24 22.21
CA SER A 243 -13.21 7.22 20.91
C SER A 243 -13.01 8.56 20.19
N PRO A 244 -12.95 8.56 18.86
CA PRO A 244 -12.94 9.79 18.10
C PRO A 244 -14.10 10.69 18.51
N GLN A 245 -13.81 11.95 18.83
CA GLN A 245 -14.85 12.92 19.20
C GLN A 245 -15.51 13.47 17.94
N LEU A 246 -16.64 12.90 17.57
CA LEU A 246 -17.38 13.23 16.36
C LEU A 246 -18.70 13.91 16.70
N ASN A 247 -19.01 15.01 16.03
CA ASN A 247 -20.30 15.67 16.13
C ASN A 247 -21.35 15.01 15.22
N ALA A 248 -22.62 15.41 15.37
CA ALA A 248 -23.74 14.83 14.62
C ALA A 248 -23.55 14.92 13.09
N THR A 249 -23.02 16.04 12.59
CA THR A 249 -22.74 16.22 11.14
C THR A 249 -21.68 15.24 10.66
N GLN A 250 -20.64 15.03 11.44
CA GLN A 250 -19.58 14.07 11.13
C GLN A 250 -20.10 12.62 11.13
N LEU A 251 -20.93 12.26 12.11
CA LEU A 251 -21.58 10.93 12.17
C LEU A 251 -22.48 10.70 10.96
N THR A 252 -23.28 11.69 10.56
CA THR A 252 -24.09 11.61 9.34
C THR A 252 -23.23 11.39 8.10
N LYS A 253 -22.10 12.09 7.99
CA LYS A 253 -21.16 11.92 6.87
C LYS A 253 -20.54 10.52 6.85
N ILE A 254 -20.18 9.97 8.00
CA ILE A 254 -19.66 8.60 8.12
C ILE A 254 -20.68 7.58 7.62
N ALA A 255 -21.94 7.71 8.04
CA ALA A 255 -23.02 6.85 7.57
C ALA A 255 -23.19 6.93 6.04
N GLN A 256 -23.13 8.14 5.46
CA GLN A 256 -23.15 8.32 4.01
C GLN A 256 -21.96 7.65 3.31
N LEU A 257 -20.75 7.78 3.85
CA LEU A 257 -19.54 7.15 3.29
C LEU A 257 -19.69 5.62 3.26
N SER A 258 -20.11 5.02 4.36
CA SER A 258 -20.35 3.58 4.44
C SER A 258 -21.42 3.12 3.44
N GLN A 259 -22.55 3.83 3.40
CA GLN A 259 -23.64 3.49 2.50
C GLN A 259 -23.26 3.60 1.01
N THR A 260 -22.56 4.66 0.63
CA THR A 260 -22.21 4.92 -0.79
C THR A 260 -21.08 4.03 -1.30
N SER A 261 -20.13 3.66 -0.44
CA SER A 261 -19.01 2.79 -0.79
C SER A 261 -19.31 1.30 -0.59
N GLN A 262 -20.36 0.99 0.17
CA GLN A 262 -20.65 -0.37 0.66
C GLN A 262 -19.46 -0.99 1.43
N GLN A 263 -18.69 -0.14 2.11
CA GLN A 263 -17.53 -0.51 2.91
C GLN A 263 -17.66 0.09 4.31
N PRO A 264 -17.20 -0.61 5.37
CA PRO A 264 -17.21 -0.06 6.71
C PRO A 264 -16.25 1.13 6.81
N VAL A 265 -16.62 2.11 7.62
CA VAL A 265 -15.72 3.18 8.08
C VAL A 265 -15.10 2.74 9.39
N SER A 266 -13.79 2.91 9.52
CA SER A 266 -13.04 2.45 10.69
C SER A 266 -12.09 3.51 11.20
N PHE A 267 -11.89 3.51 12.52
CA PHE A 267 -10.88 4.30 13.20
C PHE A 267 -9.94 3.35 13.93
N LEU A 268 -8.68 3.34 13.54
CA LEU A 268 -7.66 2.51 14.18
C LEU A 268 -6.76 3.41 15.00
N HIS A 269 -6.60 3.09 16.27
CA HIS A 269 -5.53 3.70 17.06
C HIS A 269 -4.18 3.10 16.65
N ALA A 270 -3.13 3.91 16.80
CA ALA A 270 -1.78 3.47 16.58
C ALA A 270 -1.49 2.17 17.34
N PRO A 271 -0.68 1.29 16.76
CA PRO A 271 -0.30 0.06 17.43
C PRO A 271 0.42 0.39 18.74
N THR A 272 -0.04 -0.21 19.83
CA THR A 272 0.56 -0.03 21.16
C THR A 272 1.85 -0.79 21.32
N SER A 273 2.11 -1.79 20.47
CA SER A 273 3.36 -2.55 20.50
C SER A 273 3.66 -3.23 19.17
N ILE A 274 4.94 -3.38 18.92
CA ILE A 274 5.45 -4.40 18.00
C ILE A 274 5.55 -5.68 18.83
N MET A 275 4.76 -6.68 18.51
CA MET A 275 4.88 -7.99 19.13
C MET A 275 5.97 -8.81 18.46
N TYR A 276 6.92 -9.28 19.28
CA TYR A 276 7.85 -10.32 18.88
C TYR A 276 7.23 -11.68 19.19
N THR A 277 6.72 -12.36 18.19
CA THR A 277 6.28 -13.74 18.31
C THR A 277 7.28 -14.62 17.55
N HIS A 278 8.04 -15.43 18.25
CA HIS A 278 9.05 -16.32 17.65
C HIS A 278 10.08 -15.60 16.74
N GLY A 279 10.55 -14.43 17.19
CA GLY A 279 11.54 -13.63 16.45
C GLY A 279 10.97 -12.84 15.28
N ARG A 280 9.66 -12.69 15.19
CA ARG A 280 8.96 -11.90 14.15
C ARG A 280 8.26 -10.72 14.76
N GLU A 281 8.40 -9.57 14.09
CA GLU A 281 7.64 -8.38 14.45
C GLU A 281 6.24 -8.46 13.82
N ALA A 282 5.21 -8.34 14.65
CA ALA A 282 3.82 -8.15 14.22
C ALA A 282 3.27 -6.88 14.87
N MET A 283 2.63 -6.02 14.08
CA MET A 283 1.90 -4.88 14.62
C MET A 283 0.52 -5.33 15.12
N ARG A 284 0.15 -4.87 16.33
CA ARG A 284 -1.22 -4.94 16.83
C ARG A 284 -1.78 -3.54 16.98
N PHE A 285 -2.99 -3.35 16.52
CA PHE A 285 -3.76 -2.13 16.78
C PHE A 285 -4.49 -2.29 18.11
N SER A 286 -4.38 -1.29 18.99
CA SER A 286 -4.94 -1.34 20.34
C SER A 286 -6.46 -1.33 20.34
N THR A 287 -7.06 -0.57 19.43
CA THR A 287 -8.51 -0.38 19.37
C THR A 287 -8.95 -0.10 17.93
N THR A 288 -10.03 -0.72 17.52
CA THR A 288 -10.70 -0.47 16.24
C THR A 288 -12.15 -0.07 16.53
N TYR A 289 -12.58 1.07 16.01
CA TYR A 289 -13.96 1.49 15.97
C TYR A 289 -14.48 1.32 14.53
N GLN A 290 -15.51 0.52 14.35
CA GLN A 290 -16.16 0.33 13.06
C GLN A 290 -17.56 0.91 13.10
N PHE A 291 -17.93 1.61 12.04
CA PHE A 291 -19.25 2.16 11.80
C PHE A 291 -19.78 1.59 10.48
N TYR A 292 -20.98 1.06 10.50
CA TYR A 292 -21.65 0.44 9.36
C TYR A 292 -22.75 1.35 8.82
#